data_b17bc7848df7b97e8d0257fd2a340894
#
_entry.id   b17bc7848df7b97e8d0257fd2a340894
#
_cell.length_a   1.000
_cell.length_b   1.000
_cell.length_c   1.000
_cell.angle_alpha   90.00
_cell.angle_beta   90.00
_cell.angle_gamma   90.00
#
_symmetry.space_group_name_H-M   'P 1'
#
loop_
_entity.id
_entity.type
_entity.pdbx_description
1 polymer ?
#
loop_
_entity_poly.entity_id
_entity_poly.type
_entity_poly.pdbx_seq_one_letter_code
_entity_poly.pdbx_strand_id
1 'polypeptide(L)'
;MKRLLIIGTAIAALFSVAAQAQSPTTILNASYDVAREVFAAENEAFIKQHPGVTVDQSHAGTSKQARAIVEGLEADVVTFNQVTDVDFLVKQGFVSADWQKDFPNDASPFYSFPSFLVRAGNPKGIKDWDDLVRDDVKVVFPNPKTSGNARYTYLAATAYAKEKFKGDDAKVQEFVKKIFDNTPVFDTGGR
;
A
#
# COMPACT_ATOMS: atom_id res chain seq x y z
N MET A 1 -64.00 12.77 64.31
CA MET A 1 -63.57 13.35 63.03
C MET A 1 -62.04 13.42 63.00
N LYS A 2 -61.39 12.42 62.36
CA LYS A 2 -59.95 12.39 62.23
C LYS A 2 -59.66 12.48 60.73
N ARG A 3 -59.02 13.57 60.27
CA ARG A 3 -58.58 13.79 58.91
C ARG A 3 -57.23 13.11 58.74
N LEU A 4 -57.14 12.12 57.83
CA LEU A 4 -55.91 11.45 57.44
C LEU A 4 -55.28 12.25 56.29
N LEU A 5 -54.09 12.77 56.50
CA LEU A 5 -53.30 13.45 55.49
C LEU A 5 -52.47 12.36 54.80
N ILE A 6 -52.68 12.14 53.50
CA ILE A 6 -51.85 11.26 52.67
C ILE A 6 -50.76 12.13 52.00
N ILE A 7 -49.52 11.94 52.44
CA ILE A 7 -48.33 12.58 51.81
C ILE A 7 -47.88 11.63 50.67
N GLY A 8 -48.15 12.06 49.48
CA GLY A 8 -47.66 11.36 48.29
C GLY A 8 -46.20 11.72 48.04
N THR A 9 -45.28 10.74 48.20
CA THR A 9 -43.88 10.87 47.88
C THR A 9 -43.70 10.57 46.38
N ALA A 10 -43.44 11.60 45.58
CA ALA A 10 -43.05 11.44 44.16
C ALA A 10 -41.59 11.04 44.08
N ILE A 11 -41.32 9.79 43.72
CA ILE A 11 -39.97 9.30 43.42
C ILE A 11 -39.68 9.69 41.97
N ALA A 12 -38.88 10.73 41.77
CA ALA A 12 -38.30 11.07 40.48
C ALA A 12 -37.16 10.08 40.16
N ALA A 13 -37.44 9.10 39.32
CA ALA A 13 -36.42 8.20 38.79
C ALA A 13 -35.56 8.97 37.77
N LEU A 14 -34.37 9.39 38.20
CA LEU A 14 -33.34 9.91 37.32
C LEU A 14 -32.77 8.75 36.49
N PHE A 15 -33.24 8.59 35.27
CA PHE A 15 -32.58 7.73 34.27
C PHE A 15 -31.28 8.42 33.87
N SER A 16 -30.19 8.06 34.52
CA SER A 16 -28.85 8.35 34.04
C SER A 16 -28.61 7.50 32.80
N VAL A 17 -28.77 8.08 31.62
CA VAL A 17 -28.27 7.49 30.38
C VAL A 17 -26.74 7.54 30.47
N ALA A 18 -26.14 6.47 30.96
CA ALA A 18 -24.71 6.28 30.84
C ALA A 18 -24.41 6.22 29.35
N ALA A 19 -23.83 7.30 28.82
CA ALA A 19 -23.20 7.26 27.50
C ALA A 19 -22.08 6.18 27.58
N GLN A 20 -22.37 5.01 27.02
CA GLN A 20 -21.33 4.01 26.85
C GLN A 20 -20.28 4.62 25.92
N ALA A 21 -19.15 5.03 26.49
CA ALA A 21 -17.99 5.39 25.72
C ALA A 21 -17.62 4.15 24.90
N GLN A 22 -17.86 4.21 23.61
CA GLN A 22 -17.45 3.16 22.67
C GLN A 22 -15.92 3.02 22.79
N SER A 23 -15.45 1.81 23.04
CA SER A 23 -14.00 1.56 23.04
C SER A 23 -13.41 2.04 21.72
N PRO A 24 -12.27 2.75 21.73
CA PRO A 24 -11.68 3.23 20.50
C PRO A 24 -11.42 2.05 19.55
N THR A 25 -11.90 2.17 18.34
CA THR A 25 -11.65 1.18 17.28
C THR A 25 -10.31 1.51 16.63
N THR A 26 -9.38 0.56 16.63
CA THR A 26 -8.12 0.69 15.91
C THR A 26 -8.21 -0.07 14.60
N ILE A 27 -7.83 0.56 13.50
CA ILE A 27 -7.74 -0.02 12.16
C ILE A 27 -6.26 -0.09 11.78
N LEU A 28 -5.77 -1.26 11.37
CA LEU A 28 -4.42 -1.41 10.80
C LEU A 28 -4.48 -1.37 9.27
N ASN A 29 -3.92 -0.31 8.67
CA ASN A 29 -3.72 -0.20 7.23
C ASN A 29 -2.32 -0.72 6.85
N ALA A 30 -2.26 -1.88 6.20
CA ALA A 30 -1.04 -2.44 5.63
C ALA A 30 -0.87 -1.95 4.19
N SER A 31 0.19 -1.18 3.93
CA SER A 31 0.41 -0.51 2.65
C SER A 31 1.87 -0.62 2.18
N TYR A 32 2.22 0.04 1.10
CA TYR A 32 3.56 0.04 0.53
C TYR A 32 4.33 1.32 0.86
N ASP A 33 5.68 1.21 0.85
CA ASP A 33 6.56 2.22 1.41
C ASP A 33 6.36 3.65 0.87
N VAL A 34 6.18 3.81 -0.45
CA VAL A 34 6.08 5.13 -1.08
C VAL A 34 4.75 5.85 -0.80
N ALA A 35 3.74 5.14 -0.33
CA ALA A 35 2.44 5.72 0.00
C ALA A 35 2.33 6.21 1.46
N ARG A 36 3.39 6.10 2.25
CA ARG A 36 3.40 6.41 3.69
C ARG A 36 2.86 7.80 4.01
N GLU A 37 3.36 8.82 3.34
CA GLU A 37 2.98 10.21 3.58
C GLU A 37 1.55 10.51 3.10
N VAL A 38 1.13 9.90 2.00
CA VAL A 38 -0.23 10.03 1.48
C VAL A 38 -1.22 9.47 2.50
N PHE A 39 -1.00 8.23 2.96
CA PHE A 39 -1.88 7.62 3.97
C PHE A 39 -1.81 8.32 5.34
N ALA A 40 -0.68 8.91 5.72
CA ALA A 40 -0.63 9.71 6.93
C ALA A 40 -1.61 10.90 6.87
N ALA A 41 -1.65 11.61 5.74
CA ALA A 41 -2.57 12.72 5.53
C ALA A 41 -4.04 12.28 5.41
N GLU A 42 -4.29 11.17 4.69
CA GLU A 42 -5.64 10.59 4.56
C GLU A 42 -6.18 10.10 5.91
N ASN A 43 -5.36 9.42 6.71
CA ASN A 43 -5.73 8.94 8.03
C ASN A 43 -6.06 10.10 8.98
N GLU A 44 -5.29 11.20 8.94
CA GLU A 44 -5.60 12.40 9.71
C GLU A 44 -6.98 12.98 9.34
N ALA A 45 -7.29 13.05 8.04
CA ALA A 45 -8.57 13.53 7.56
C ALA A 45 -9.72 12.57 7.94
N PHE A 46 -9.50 11.27 7.87
CA PHE A 46 -10.47 10.24 8.23
C PHE A 46 -10.80 10.28 9.74
N ILE A 47 -9.78 10.32 10.60
CA ILE A 47 -9.95 10.36 12.06
C ILE A 47 -10.73 11.61 12.50
N LYS A 48 -10.52 12.75 11.83
CA LYS A 48 -11.30 13.96 12.11
C LYS A 48 -12.80 13.80 11.83
N GLN A 49 -13.17 12.96 10.87
CA GLN A 49 -14.55 12.68 10.50
C GLN A 49 -15.15 11.51 11.30
N HIS A 50 -14.31 10.68 11.92
CA HIS A 50 -14.71 9.50 12.68
C HIS A 50 -14.11 9.52 14.10
N PRO A 51 -14.63 10.36 15.01
CA PRO A 51 -14.16 10.44 16.39
C PRO A 51 -14.24 9.07 17.08
N GLY A 52 -13.17 8.67 17.76
CA GLY A 52 -13.07 7.37 18.44
C GLY A 52 -12.45 6.26 17.58
N VAL A 53 -12.06 6.56 16.32
CA VAL A 53 -11.25 5.65 15.49
C VAL A 53 -9.79 6.11 15.51
N THR A 54 -8.88 5.15 15.59
CA THR A 54 -7.45 5.33 15.33
C THR A 54 -7.04 4.49 14.11
N VAL A 55 -6.05 4.96 13.34
CA VAL A 55 -5.53 4.22 12.20
C VAL A 55 -4.03 4.05 12.37
N ASP A 56 -3.62 2.81 12.58
CA ASP A 56 -2.23 2.40 12.57
C ASP A 56 -1.77 2.07 11.15
N GLN A 57 -0.48 2.21 10.88
CA GLN A 57 0.09 1.98 9.55
C GLN A 57 1.24 0.99 9.61
N SER A 58 1.23 0.02 8.69
CA SER A 58 2.36 -0.84 8.39
C SER A 58 2.79 -0.62 6.94
N HIS A 59 4.06 -0.29 6.71
CA HIS A 59 4.60 -0.01 5.38
C HIS A 59 5.82 -0.85 5.08
N ALA A 60 5.78 -1.57 3.95
CA ALA A 60 6.90 -2.34 3.41
C ALA A 60 6.68 -2.58 1.91
N GLY A 61 7.54 -3.34 1.25
CA GLY A 61 7.23 -3.84 -0.09
C GLY A 61 5.98 -4.74 -0.05
N THR A 62 5.06 -4.59 -1.02
CA THR A 62 3.72 -5.22 -0.97
C THR A 62 3.75 -6.73 -0.83
N SER A 63 4.68 -7.42 -1.51
CA SER A 63 4.84 -8.87 -1.35
C SER A 63 5.34 -9.28 0.04
N LYS A 64 6.10 -8.40 0.73
CA LYS A 64 6.51 -8.62 2.11
C LYS A 64 5.31 -8.45 3.04
N GLN A 65 4.49 -7.42 2.83
CA GLN A 65 3.25 -7.21 3.59
C GLN A 65 2.27 -8.36 3.42
N ALA A 66 2.05 -8.81 2.18
CA ALA A 66 1.16 -9.94 1.91
C ALA A 66 1.60 -11.22 2.65
N ARG A 67 2.91 -11.49 2.70
CA ARG A 67 3.43 -12.63 3.50
C ARG A 67 3.26 -12.40 4.99
N ALA A 68 3.52 -11.20 5.49
CA ALA A 68 3.34 -10.89 6.91
C ALA A 68 1.89 -11.10 7.37
N ILE A 69 0.91 -10.78 6.53
CA ILE A 69 -0.51 -11.05 6.82
C ILE A 69 -0.78 -12.55 6.93
N VAL A 70 -0.27 -13.34 6.01
CA VAL A 70 -0.39 -14.81 6.08
C VAL A 70 0.32 -15.39 7.30
N GLU A 71 1.39 -14.74 7.76
CA GLU A 71 2.17 -15.12 8.96
C GLU A 71 1.60 -14.55 10.27
N GLY A 72 0.45 -13.84 10.21
CA GLY A 72 -0.27 -13.39 11.40
C GLY A 72 -0.31 -11.87 11.65
N LEU A 73 0.09 -11.03 10.68
CA LEU A 73 -0.19 -9.60 10.78
C LEU A 73 -1.69 -9.35 10.59
N GLU A 74 -2.36 -8.94 11.65
CA GLU A 74 -3.80 -8.66 11.66
C GLU A 74 -4.09 -7.29 11.02
N ALA A 75 -4.08 -7.23 9.68
CA ALA A 75 -4.42 -6.05 8.93
C ALA A 75 -5.92 -6.00 8.60
N ASP A 76 -6.56 -4.86 8.86
CA ASP A 76 -7.97 -4.62 8.53
C ASP A 76 -8.13 -4.14 7.09
N VAL A 77 -7.16 -3.37 6.60
CA VAL A 77 -7.16 -2.83 5.24
C VAL A 77 -5.80 -3.05 4.59
N VAL A 78 -5.81 -3.46 3.34
CA VAL A 78 -4.61 -3.54 2.52
C VAL A 78 -4.72 -2.61 1.32
N THR A 79 -3.65 -1.85 1.05
CA THR A 79 -3.53 -1.06 -0.17
C THR A 79 -2.19 -1.39 -0.81
N PHE A 80 -2.24 -2.23 -1.83
CA PHE A 80 -1.04 -2.72 -2.50
C PHE A 80 -0.91 -2.13 -3.91
N ASN A 81 0.32 -2.01 -4.37
CA ASN A 81 0.59 -1.53 -5.72
C ASN A 81 0.68 -2.65 -6.77
N GLN A 82 0.28 -3.87 -6.40
CA GLN A 82 0.29 -5.03 -7.29
C GLN A 82 -0.95 -5.90 -7.05
N VAL A 83 -1.74 -6.10 -8.10
CA VAL A 83 -2.88 -7.03 -8.09
C VAL A 83 -2.47 -8.44 -7.65
N THR A 84 -1.33 -8.93 -8.13
CA THR A 84 -0.83 -10.27 -7.80
C THR A 84 -0.54 -10.49 -6.32
N ASP A 85 -0.30 -9.43 -5.54
CA ASP A 85 -0.11 -9.54 -4.09
C ASP A 85 -1.46 -9.61 -3.36
N VAL A 86 -2.52 -8.97 -3.89
CA VAL A 86 -3.89 -9.16 -3.42
C VAL A 86 -4.40 -10.55 -3.80
N ASP A 87 -4.15 -11.00 -5.03
CA ASP A 87 -4.51 -12.36 -5.48
C ASP A 87 -3.83 -13.46 -4.63
N PHE A 88 -2.64 -13.18 -4.12
CA PHE A 88 -1.98 -14.07 -3.17
C PHE A 88 -2.80 -14.18 -1.87
N LEU A 89 -3.30 -13.07 -1.33
CA LEU A 89 -4.18 -13.08 -0.15
C LEU A 89 -5.52 -13.76 -0.44
N VAL A 90 -6.09 -13.61 -1.64
CA VAL A 90 -7.29 -14.34 -2.08
C VAL A 90 -7.05 -15.85 -2.01
N LYS A 91 -5.93 -16.33 -2.58
CA LYS A 91 -5.57 -17.77 -2.56
C LYS A 91 -5.36 -18.32 -1.16
N GLN A 92 -5.00 -17.48 -0.21
CA GLN A 92 -4.84 -17.85 1.21
C GLN A 92 -6.14 -17.67 2.02
N GLY A 93 -7.22 -17.20 1.42
CA GLY A 93 -8.53 -17.03 2.07
C GLY A 93 -8.68 -15.77 2.93
N PHE A 94 -7.76 -14.81 2.85
CA PHE A 94 -7.83 -13.55 3.60
C PHE A 94 -8.69 -12.48 2.92
N VAL A 95 -8.85 -12.55 1.60
CA VAL A 95 -9.57 -11.56 0.80
C VAL A 95 -10.57 -12.29 -0.11
N SER A 96 -11.74 -11.69 -0.33
CA SER A 96 -12.75 -12.21 -1.26
C SER A 96 -12.20 -12.31 -2.68
N ALA A 97 -12.63 -13.32 -3.44
CA ALA A 97 -12.31 -13.43 -4.86
C ALA A 97 -12.86 -12.27 -5.69
N ASP A 98 -13.91 -11.63 -5.20
CA ASP A 98 -14.62 -10.52 -5.86
C ASP A 98 -14.17 -9.13 -5.37
N TRP A 99 -13.05 -9.04 -4.64
CA TRP A 99 -12.56 -7.83 -3.98
C TRP A 99 -12.52 -6.58 -4.87
N GLN A 100 -12.30 -6.74 -6.16
CA GLN A 100 -12.29 -5.63 -7.11
C GLN A 100 -13.66 -4.96 -7.27
N LYS A 101 -14.75 -5.65 -6.92
CA LYS A 101 -16.13 -5.11 -7.00
C LYS A 101 -16.54 -4.33 -5.75
N ASP A 102 -15.79 -4.48 -4.65
CA ASP A 102 -16.15 -3.89 -3.36
C ASP A 102 -15.92 -2.38 -3.32
N PHE A 103 -15.09 -1.84 -4.23
CA PHE A 103 -14.74 -0.43 -4.29
C PHE A 103 -14.79 0.11 -5.73
N PRO A 104 -14.96 1.45 -5.89
CA PRO A 104 -14.89 2.09 -7.21
C PRO A 104 -13.58 1.83 -7.95
N ASN A 105 -13.61 1.93 -9.28
CA ASN A 105 -12.44 1.79 -10.17
C ASN A 105 -11.67 0.47 -9.97
N ASP A 106 -12.43 -0.63 -9.85
CA ASP A 106 -11.86 -1.96 -9.59
C ASP A 106 -10.93 -1.99 -8.36
N ALA A 107 -11.37 -1.31 -7.29
CA ALA A 107 -10.62 -1.13 -6.05
C ALA A 107 -9.25 -0.44 -6.22
N SER A 108 -9.11 0.41 -7.25
CA SER A 108 -7.87 1.18 -7.51
C SER A 108 -8.06 2.63 -7.12
N PRO A 109 -7.57 3.08 -5.96
CA PRO A 109 -7.74 4.45 -5.50
C PRO A 109 -6.93 5.48 -6.32
N PHE A 110 -5.81 5.06 -6.93
CA PHE A 110 -4.95 5.89 -7.77
C PHE A 110 -4.06 5.03 -8.68
N TYR A 111 -3.37 5.67 -9.62
CA TYR A 111 -2.39 5.03 -10.51
C TYR A 111 -1.12 5.88 -10.61
N SER A 112 -0.02 5.25 -11.07
CA SER A 112 1.27 5.91 -11.24
C SER A 112 2.06 5.26 -12.37
N PHE A 113 3.22 5.84 -12.69
CA PHE A 113 4.13 5.36 -13.72
C PHE A 113 5.53 5.16 -13.16
N PRO A 114 6.32 4.16 -13.66
CA PRO A 114 7.76 4.15 -13.46
C PRO A 114 8.40 5.40 -14.07
N SER A 115 9.30 6.03 -13.32
CA SER A 115 10.02 7.22 -13.76
C SER A 115 11.49 7.13 -13.37
N PHE A 116 12.37 7.76 -14.15
CA PHE A 116 13.78 7.88 -13.80
C PHE A 116 13.99 9.02 -12.82
N LEU A 117 14.50 8.70 -11.64
CA LEU A 117 15.00 9.69 -10.71
C LEU A 117 16.51 9.85 -10.96
N VAL A 118 16.94 11.04 -11.35
CA VAL A 118 18.34 11.35 -11.64
C VAL A 118 18.87 12.43 -10.70
N ARG A 119 20.19 12.50 -10.56
CA ARG A 119 20.82 13.57 -9.78
C ARG A 119 20.50 14.93 -10.38
N ALA A 120 20.45 15.96 -9.54
CA ALA A 120 20.22 17.35 -9.99
C ALA A 120 21.16 17.71 -11.16
N GLY A 121 20.57 18.33 -12.20
CA GLY A 121 21.27 18.65 -13.43
C GLY A 121 21.54 17.46 -14.36
N ASN A 122 21.11 16.26 -14.01
CA ASN A 122 21.31 15.06 -14.84
C ASN A 122 22.73 14.92 -15.42
N PRO A 123 23.77 14.83 -14.60
CA PRO A 123 25.18 14.94 -15.05
C PRO A 123 25.60 13.79 -15.99
N LYS A 124 24.87 12.70 -16.02
CA LYS A 124 25.12 11.56 -16.92
C LYS A 124 24.24 11.56 -18.17
N GLY A 125 23.35 12.55 -18.30
CA GLY A 125 22.47 12.69 -19.46
C GLY A 125 21.49 11.54 -19.64
N ILE A 126 20.99 10.95 -18.54
CA ILE A 126 20.03 9.84 -18.58
C ILE A 126 18.70 10.34 -19.14
N LYS A 127 18.25 9.72 -20.23
CA LYS A 127 17.00 10.11 -20.91
C LYS A 127 16.06 8.93 -21.11
N ASP A 128 16.60 7.73 -21.26
CA ASP A 128 15.84 6.54 -21.60
C ASP A 128 16.47 5.28 -20.99
N TRP A 129 15.80 4.15 -21.14
CA TRP A 129 16.23 2.84 -20.69
C TRP A 129 17.60 2.43 -21.21
N ASP A 130 17.95 2.87 -22.43
CA ASP A 130 19.26 2.60 -23.03
C ASP A 130 20.44 3.17 -22.24
N ASP A 131 20.21 4.27 -21.55
CA ASP A 131 21.25 4.88 -20.72
C ASP A 131 21.55 4.04 -19.46
N LEU A 132 20.59 3.20 -19.03
CA LEU A 132 20.75 2.39 -17.84
C LEU A 132 21.67 1.18 -18.04
N VAL A 133 21.96 0.79 -19.30
CA VAL A 133 22.86 -0.34 -19.62
C VAL A 133 24.30 0.11 -19.90
N ARG A 134 24.60 1.41 -19.78
CA ARG A 134 25.95 1.98 -19.94
C ARG A 134 26.82 1.57 -18.75
N ASP A 135 28.10 1.29 -18.98
CA ASP A 135 29.05 0.85 -17.95
C ASP A 135 29.33 1.91 -16.87
N ASP A 136 29.22 3.22 -17.25
CA ASP A 136 29.41 4.35 -16.35
C ASP A 136 28.17 4.65 -15.48
N VAL A 137 27.05 3.98 -15.68
CA VAL A 137 25.80 4.19 -14.97
C VAL A 137 25.62 3.14 -13.87
N LYS A 138 25.26 3.61 -12.67
CA LYS A 138 24.82 2.72 -11.59
C LYS A 138 23.36 3.06 -11.23
N VAL A 139 22.58 2.01 -11.12
CA VAL A 139 21.13 2.07 -10.89
C VAL A 139 20.83 1.62 -9.48
N VAL A 140 19.94 2.28 -8.78
CA VAL A 140 19.28 1.74 -7.58
C VAL A 140 17.95 1.18 -8.00
N PHE A 141 17.74 -0.10 -7.76
CA PHE A 141 16.57 -0.83 -8.19
C PHE A 141 15.99 -1.61 -7.02
N PRO A 142 14.70 -1.50 -6.72
CA PRO A 142 14.12 -2.31 -5.67
C PRO A 142 14.04 -3.78 -6.09
N ASN A 143 14.03 -4.68 -5.11
CA ASN A 143 14.04 -6.12 -5.37
C ASN A 143 12.66 -6.62 -5.85
N PRO A 144 12.53 -7.21 -7.04
CA PRO A 144 11.26 -7.72 -7.56
C PRO A 144 10.62 -8.83 -6.70
N LYS A 145 11.41 -9.51 -5.85
CA LYS A 145 10.90 -10.54 -4.93
C LYS A 145 10.16 -9.97 -3.72
N THR A 146 10.39 -8.69 -3.40
CA THR A 146 9.81 -8.04 -2.19
C THR A 146 8.97 -6.82 -2.53
N SER A 147 9.19 -6.19 -3.69
CA SER A 147 8.59 -4.93 -4.10
C SER A 147 7.72 -5.07 -5.34
N GLY A 148 6.44 -4.71 -5.23
CA GLY A 148 5.56 -4.60 -6.39
C GLY A 148 6.00 -3.50 -7.35
N ASN A 149 6.55 -2.38 -6.84
CA ASN A 149 7.13 -1.33 -7.66
C ASN A 149 8.26 -1.87 -8.55
N ALA A 150 9.14 -2.68 -8.00
CA ALA A 150 10.23 -3.31 -8.77
C ALA A 150 9.71 -4.21 -9.88
N ARG A 151 8.61 -4.94 -9.65
CA ARG A 151 8.00 -5.77 -10.70
C ARG A 151 7.45 -4.94 -11.85
N TYR A 152 6.81 -3.81 -11.57
CA TYR A 152 6.38 -2.88 -12.63
C TYR A 152 7.56 -2.28 -13.39
N THR A 153 8.62 -1.89 -12.70
CA THR A 153 9.84 -1.37 -13.33
C THR A 153 10.52 -2.44 -14.21
N TYR A 154 10.59 -3.68 -13.72
CA TYR A 154 11.08 -4.82 -14.51
C TYR A 154 10.25 -5.06 -15.77
N LEU A 155 8.92 -5.04 -15.65
CA LEU A 155 8.01 -5.20 -16.79
C LEU A 155 8.14 -4.06 -17.78
N ALA A 156 8.29 -2.81 -17.32
CA ALA A 156 8.50 -1.66 -18.19
C ALA A 156 9.82 -1.73 -18.94
N ALA A 157 10.93 -2.11 -18.27
CA ALA A 157 12.21 -2.35 -18.91
C ALA A 157 12.12 -3.48 -19.96
N THR A 158 11.39 -4.54 -19.63
CA THR A 158 11.18 -5.68 -20.55
C THR A 158 10.34 -5.27 -21.76
N ALA A 159 9.28 -4.48 -21.54
CA ALA A 159 8.41 -3.99 -22.63
C ALA A 159 9.20 -3.09 -23.59
N TYR A 160 9.98 -2.15 -23.04
CA TYR A 160 10.89 -1.32 -23.84
C TYR A 160 11.86 -2.15 -24.68
N ALA A 161 12.52 -3.14 -24.07
CA ALA A 161 13.46 -4.01 -24.75
C ALA A 161 12.78 -4.86 -25.85
N LYS A 162 11.57 -5.35 -25.60
CA LYS A 162 10.79 -6.09 -26.61
C LYS A 162 10.49 -5.25 -27.84
N GLU A 163 10.08 -4.01 -27.63
CA GLU A 163 9.84 -3.08 -28.74
C GLU A 163 11.14 -2.80 -29.50
N LYS A 164 12.20 -2.43 -28.79
CA LYS A 164 13.51 -2.11 -29.35
C LYS A 164 14.10 -3.26 -30.18
N PHE A 165 14.05 -4.48 -29.68
CA PHE A 165 14.64 -5.66 -30.30
C PHE A 165 13.63 -6.50 -31.09
N LYS A 166 12.44 -5.94 -31.37
CA LYS A 166 11.38 -6.58 -32.18
C LYS A 166 11.04 -8.00 -31.71
N GLY A 167 11.03 -8.21 -30.39
CA GLY A 167 10.67 -9.48 -29.77
C GLY A 167 11.79 -10.54 -29.76
N ASP A 168 13.04 -10.19 -30.05
CA ASP A 168 14.19 -11.09 -29.90
C ASP A 168 14.45 -11.35 -28.40
N ASP A 169 13.96 -12.47 -27.90
CA ASP A 169 13.99 -12.82 -26.47
C ASP A 169 15.42 -12.85 -25.89
N ALA A 170 16.41 -13.28 -26.66
CA ALA A 170 17.80 -13.32 -26.19
C ALA A 170 18.33 -11.91 -25.92
N LYS A 171 18.09 -10.97 -26.85
CA LYS A 171 18.50 -9.57 -26.69
C LYS A 171 17.71 -8.87 -25.59
N VAL A 172 16.43 -9.19 -25.44
CA VAL A 172 15.60 -8.66 -24.35
C VAL A 172 16.16 -9.09 -22.99
N GLN A 173 16.48 -10.37 -22.83
CA GLN A 173 17.06 -10.89 -21.60
C GLN A 173 18.44 -10.28 -21.30
N GLU A 174 19.30 -10.15 -22.32
CA GLU A 174 20.61 -9.51 -22.18
C GLU A 174 20.49 -8.05 -21.74
N PHE A 175 19.57 -7.30 -22.35
CA PHE A 175 19.33 -5.90 -22.00
C PHE A 175 18.87 -5.74 -20.53
N VAL A 176 17.88 -6.51 -20.12
CA VAL A 176 17.37 -6.45 -18.74
C VAL A 176 18.44 -6.93 -17.75
N LYS A 177 19.20 -7.97 -18.12
CA LYS A 177 20.33 -8.43 -17.31
C LYS A 177 21.36 -7.32 -17.09
N LYS A 178 21.70 -6.54 -18.11
CA LYS A 178 22.65 -5.41 -17.99
C LYS A 178 22.17 -4.33 -17.03
N ILE A 179 20.86 -4.02 -17.00
CA ILE A 179 20.29 -3.12 -15.99
C ILE A 179 20.55 -3.66 -14.58
N PHE A 180 20.34 -4.96 -14.37
CA PHE A 180 20.59 -5.60 -13.09
C PHE A 180 22.08 -5.68 -12.73
N ASP A 181 22.96 -5.95 -13.70
CA ASP A 181 24.41 -5.92 -13.49
C ASP A 181 24.91 -4.50 -13.08
N ASN A 182 24.22 -3.46 -13.55
CA ASN A 182 24.45 -2.08 -13.15
C ASN A 182 23.81 -1.69 -11.82
N THR A 183 23.11 -2.62 -11.15
CA THR A 183 22.41 -2.38 -9.89
C THR A 183 23.21 -2.94 -8.71
N PRO A 184 24.04 -2.13 -8.03
CA PRO A 184 24.86 -2.60 -6.91
C PRO A 184 24.03 -2.91 -5.66
N VAL A 185 22.80 -2.35 -5.56
CA VAL A 185 21.92 -2.52 -4.41
C VAL A 185 20.50 -2.78 -4.88
N PHE A 186 19.92 -3.87 -4.39
CA PHE A 186 18.50 -4.20 -4.52
C PHE A 186 17.84 -3.97 -3.16
N ASP A 187 17.17 -2.86 -3.00
CA ASP A 187 16.48 -2.55 -1.75
C ASP A 187 15.13 -3.29 -1.65
N THR A 188 14.55 -3.35 -0.44
CA THR A 188 13.31 -4.09 -0.17
C THR A 188 12.07 -3.41 -0.75
N GLY A 189 12.12 -2.11 -0.99
CA GLY A 189 11.02 -1.27 -1.48
C GLY A 189 11.49 -0.14 -2.38
N GLY A 190 10.57 0.70 -2.83
CA GLY A 190 10.82 1.81 -3.74
C GLY A 190 11.19 3.14 -3.07
N ARG A 191 11.49 3.13 -1.77
CA ARG A 191 11.82 4.33 -0.98
C ARG A 191 13.30 4.39 -0.64
#